data_e03a672c651a9b469b4814b70dbb3152
#
_entry.id   e03a672c651a9b469b4814b70dbb3152
#
_cell.length_a   1.000
_cell.length_b   1.000
_cell.length_c   1.000
_cell.angle_alpha   90.00
_cell.angle_beta   90.00
_cell.angle_gamma   90.00
#
_symmetry.space_group_name_H-M   'P 1'
#
loop_
_entity.id
_entity.type
_entity.pdbx_description
1 polymer ?
#
loop_
_entity_poly.entity_id
_entity_poly.type
_entity_poly.pdbx_seq_one_letter_code
_entity_poly.pdbx_strand_id
1 'polypeptide(L)'
;MLIWYWWSRYGNFPPGIGNLPHMGKVIACYRSKRFRTQADFAIASGFDKRSVEEWESSVFTHDHERRIFLAKLLKIPPALLGLDWRLVVFENNKGEYKDPLSQMAELIEEDAYYAYEDILVMGHEYIHNGGPIDIALRVERRLQKLRKITQNARSTDEQAWKTLLCRYYQLSTRIKQQCLMDQKTASEHAKEAIDLAIELEDAELVASAFVNSACTNTQQGNLVEARKDITSAMECVDKVRNGPLKGNIYLESANINTPFAGNDESLQAKCQKWQDKAATMLYKGPIEPDESFFRFNLSAVHHEKAKSLLHWQKTKDDRKLVRSKLTTAIETLSPDLNVWRSYYYMTEAQLYLVDHDIEASAKAGKAALRYAKAMHSRMEEENVMKLYMQLHEADRHNPYVSNLGVQLGIFN
;
A
#
# COMPACT_ATOMS: atom_id res chain seq x y z
N MET A 1 -1.18 15.48 19.35
CA MET A 1 -1.53 14.57 18.26
C MET A 1 -0.48 13.47 18.26
N LEU A 2 -0.87 12.19 18.40
CA LEU A 2 0.11 11.11 18.34
C LEU A 2 0.54 10.97 16.87
N ILE A 3 1.85 11.03 16.62
CA ILE A 3 2.42 10.79 15.29
C ILE A 3 2.39 9.27 15.07
N TRP A 4 1.79 8.84 13.97
CA TRP A 4 1.67 7.44 13.60
C TRP A 4 2.65 7.11 12.50
N TYR A 5 3.37 5.99 12.64
CA TYR A 5 4.33 5.52 11.64
C TYR A 5 3.87 4.22 11.01
N TRP A 6 4.19 4.02 9.75
CA TRP A 6 4.05 2.75 9.08
C TRP A 6 5.09 1.74 9.57
N TRP A 7 4.61 0.56 9.89
CA TRP A 7 5.43 -0.58 10.29
C TRP A 7 5.37 -1.65 9.21
N SER A 8 5.89 -1.32 8.02
CA SER A 8 5.86 -2.18 6.84
C SER A 8 4.41 -2.62 6.51
N ARG A 9 4.20 -3.88 6.19
CA ARG A 9 2.87 -4.47 5.94
C ARG A 9 1.95 -4.51 7.16
N TYR A 10 2.51 -4.38 8.35
CA TYR A 10 1.75 -4.58 9.58
C TYR A 10 0.83 -3.41 9.95
N GLY A 11 0.90 -2.32 9.21
CA GLY A 11 0.03 -1.19 9.39
C GLY A 11 0.66 -0.02 10.12
N ASN A 12 -0.21 0.91 10.53
CA ASN A 12 0.19 2.18 11.11
C ASN A 12 -0.05 2.14 12.63
N PHE A 13 1.02 2.29 13.41
CA PHE A 13 1.00 2.30 14.86
C PHE A 13 1.75 3.51 15.39
N PRO A 14 1.39 4.04 16.58
CA PRO A 14 2.22 5.03 17.24
C PRO A 14 3.58 4.45 17.60
N PRO A 15 4.63 5.29 17.68
CA PRO A 15 5.96 4.85 18.08
C PRO A 15 5.94 4.33 19.52
N GLY A 16 6.72 3.28 19.75
CA GLY A 16 7.03 2.73 21.06
C GLY A 16 8.48 3.00 21.46
N ILE A 17 9.16 2.01 22.03
CA ILE A 17 10.53 2.11 22.50
C ILE A 17 11.46 1.36 21.52
N GLY A 18 12.64 1.91 21.24
CA GLY A 18 13.70 1.23 20.51
C GLY A 18 13.35 0.83 19.07
N ASN A 19 12.78 1.72 18.29
CA ASN A 19 12.33 1.46 16.93
C ASN A 19 11.22 0.39 16.80
N LEU A 20 10.49 0.12 17.88
CA LEU A 20 9.34 -0.74 17.88
C LEU A 20 8.04 0.08 17.89
N PRO A 21 6.91 -0.47 17.43
CA PRO A 21 5.61 0.16 17.59
C PRO A 21 5.17 0.14 19.05
N HIS A 22 4.19 0.96 19.40
CA HIS A 22 3.55 0.94 20.72
C HIS A 22 2.89 -0.42 20.94
N MET A 23 3.50 -1.29 21.75
CA MET A 23 3.09 -2.69 21.90
C MET A 23 1.63 -2.84 22.31
N GLY A 24 1.14 -2.03 23.23
CA GLY A 24 -0.26 -2.12 23.64
C GLY A 24 -1.24 -1.84 22.51
N LYS A 25 -0.90 -0.95 21.57
CA LYS A 25 -1.75 -0.69 20.40
C LYS A 25 -1.69 -1.85 19.40
N VAL A 26 -0.54 -2.49 19.26
CA VAL A 26 -0.40 -3.73 18.49
C VAL A 26 -1.26 -4.83 19.11
N ILE A 27 -1.14 -5.06 20.42
CA ILE A 27 -1.91 -6.08 21.16
C ILE A 27 -3.42 -5.82 20.99
N ALA A 28 -3.89 -4.60 21.21
CA ALA A 28 -5.31 -4.23 21.06
C ALA A 28 -5.83 -4.48 19.64
N CYS A 29 -5.04 -4.13 18.62
CA CYS A 29 -5.36 -4.37 17.22
C CYS A 29 -5.54 -5.86 16.92
N TYR A 30 -4.57 -6.69 17.27
CA TYR A 30 -4.62 -8.12 16.97
C TYR A 30 -5.62 -8.87 17.86
N ARG A 31 -5.83 -8.42 19.10
CA ARG A 31 -6.90 -8.94 19.95
C ARG A 31 -8.28 -8.69 19.32
N SER A 32 -8.55 -7.48 18.87
CA SER A 32 -9.87 -7.13 18.29
C SER A 32 -10.24 -7.94 17.04
N LYS A 33 -9.26 -8.48 16.32
CA LYS A 33 -9.47 -9.40 15.20
C LYS A 33 -9.97 -10.79 15.62
N ARG A 34 -9.67 -11.24 16.83
CA ARG A 34 -9.93 -12.60 17.32
C ARG A 34 -10.96 -12.65 18.44
N PHE A 35 -10.97 -11.63 19.28
CA PHE A 35 -11.82 -11.57 20.46
C PHE A 35 -12.60 -10.25 20.44
N ARG A 36 -13.91 -10.36 20.55
CA ARG A 36 -14.81 -9.19 20.48
C ARG A 36 -14.54 -8.19 21.60
N THR A 37 -14.26 -8.70 22.81
CA THR A 37 -14.03 -7.86 23.98
C THR A 37 -12.73 -8.24 24.69
N GLN A 38 -12.23 -7.34 25.56
CA GLN A 38 -11.11 -7.65 26.47
C GLN A 38 -11.46 -8.77 27.45
N ALA A 39 -12.73 -8.87 27.84
CA ALA A 39 -13.19 -9.94 28.74
C ALA A 39 -13.11 -11.31 28.05
N ASP A 40 -13.53 -11.42 26.80
CA ASP A 40 -13.41 -12.68 26.02
C ASP A 40 -11.96 -13.11 25.89
N PHE A 41 -11.09 -12.15 25.66
CA PHE A 41 -9.64 -12.43 25.58
C PHE A 41 -9.04 -12.81 26.95
N ALA A 42 -9.46 -12.17 28.04
CA ALA A 42 -9.04 -12.50 29.38
C ALA A 42 -9.37 -13.97 29.72
N ILE A 43 -10.62 -14.39 29.43
CA ILE A 43 -11.05 -15.78 29.61
C ILE A 43 -10.18 -16.74 28.78
N ALA A 44 -9.98 -16.45 27.50
CA ALA A 44 -9.22 -17.30 26.57
C ALA A 44 -7.72 -17.37 26.92
N SER A 45 -7.16 -16.30 27.46
CA SER A 45 -5.76 -16.24 27.85
C SER A 45 -5.45 -16.80 29.25
N GLY A 46 -6.48 -17.02 30.06
CA GLY A 46 -6.32 -17.45 31.46
C GLY A 46 -5.87 -16.33 32.42
N PHE A 47 -5.93 -15.06 31.97
CA PHE A 47 -5.60 -13.88 32.76
C PHE A 47 -6.85 -13.09 33.14
N ASP A 48 -6.73 -12.18 34.10
CA ASP A 48 -7.81 -11.28 34.44
C ASP A 48 -7.92 -10.10 33.44
N LYS A 49 -9.08 -9.47 33.41
CA LYS A 49 -9.34 -8.34 32.50
C LYS A 49 -8.41 -7.15 32.75
N ARG A 50 -8.01 -6.92 34.01
CA ARG A 50 -7.11 -5.83 34.39
C ARG A 50 -5.70 -6.02 33.78
N SER A 51 -5.22 -7.26 33.77
CA SER A 51 -3.97 -7.60 33.08
C SER A 51 -4.02 -7.29 31.58
N VAL A 52 -5.14 -7.60 30.93
CA VAL A 52 -5.34 -7.28 29.51
C VAL A 52 -5.37 -5.76 29.27
N GLU A 53 -6.05 -5.01 30.10
CA GLU A 53 -6.10 -3.55 30.06
C GLU A 53 -4.70 -2.93 30.24
N GLU A 54 -3.91 -3.48 31.16
CA GLU A 54 -2.52 -3.08 31.37
C GLU A 54 -1.65 -3.34 30.13
N TRP A 55 -1.79 -4.51 29.50
CA TRP A 55 -1.02 -4.85 28.30
C TRP A 55 -1.37 -3.93 27.12
N GLU A 56 -2.65 -3.61 26.93
CA GLU A 56 -3.10 -2.74 25.83
C GLU A 56 -2.79 -1.25 26.07
N SER A 57 -2.52 -0.85 27.31
CA SER A 57 -2.11 0.51 27.66
C SER A 57 -0.58 0.69 27.67
N SER A 58 0.17 -0.38 27.84
CA SER A 58 1.64 -0.32 27.96
C SER A 58 2.31 0.01 26.64
N VAL A 59 3.26 0.97 26.67
CA VAL A 59 4.08 1.32 25.50
C VAL A 59 5.00 0.16 25.12
N PHE A 60 5.53 -0.56 26.11
CA PHE A 60 6.42 -1.68 25.93
C PHE A 60 6.30 -2.68 27.08
N THR A 61 6.30 -3.97 26.77
CA THR A 61 6.30 -5.06 27.73
C THR A 61 7.70 -5.66 27.82
N HIS A 62 8.37 -5.50 28.98
CA HIS A 62 9.73 -6.01 29.19
C HIS A 62 9.78 -7.54 29.33
N ASP A 63 8.71 -8.15 29.78
CA ASP A 63 8.59 -9.59 29.96
C ASP A 63 8.63 -10.31 28.60
N HIS A 64 9.75 -11.02 28.38
CA HIS A 64 10.01 -11.70 27.11
C HIS A 64 9.06 -12.88 26.87
N GLU A 65 8.79 -13.66 27.90
CA GLU A 65 7.89 -14.82 27.80
C GLU A 65 6.45 -14.38 27.52
N ARG A 66 6.02 -13.28 28.14
CA ARG A 66 4.71 -12.68 27.87
C ARG A 66 4.59 -12.22 26.42
N ARG A 67 5.64 -11.61 25.87
CA ARG A 67 5.64 -11.21 24.44
C ARG A 67 5.52 -12.42 23.53
N ILE A 68 6.24 -13.50 23.80
CA ILE A 68 6.14 -14.78 23.07
C ILE A 68 4.72 -15.35 23.19
N PHE A 69 4.17 -15.39 24.40
CA PHE A 69 2.79 -15.86 24.66
C PHE A 69 1.77 -15.07 23.84
N LEU A 70 1.85 -13.74 23.89
CA LEU A 70 0.93 -12.85 23.14
C LEU A 70 1.11 -13.01 21.64
N ALA A 71 2.35 -13.14 21.14
CA ALA A 71 2.60 -13.40 19.72
C ALA A 71 1.91 -14.68 19.25
N LYS A 72 1.99 -15.75 20.03
CA LYS A 72 1.37 -17.05 19.73
C LYS A 72 -0.16 -16.98 19.77
N LEU A 73 -0.70 -16.49 20.87
CA LEU A 73 -2.13 -16.51 21.13
C LEU A 73 -2.90 -15.59 20.17
N LEU A 74 -2.36 -14.40 19.90
CA LEU A 74 -3.00 -13.40 19.04
C LEU A 74 -2.53 -13.47 17.58
N LYS A 75 -1.55 -14.33 17.26
CA LYS A 75 -0.89 -14.40 15.93
C LYS A 75 -0.28 -13.05 15.54
N ILE A 76 0.32 -12.35 16.51
CA ILE A 76 1.03 -11.10 16.26
C ILE A 76 2.37 -11.44 15.60
N PRO A 77 2.73 -10.80 14.47
CA PRO A 77 4.04 -10.93 13.88
C PRO A 77 5.15 -10.64 14.91
N PRO A 78 6.10 -11.57 15.14
CA PRO A 78 7.10 -11.46 16.20
C PRO A 78 7.88 -10.14 16.16
N ALA A 79 8.19 -9.64 14.96
CA ALA A 79 8.91 -8.38 14.75
C ALA A 79 8.21 -7.17 15.39
N LEU A 80 6.87 -7.14 15.44
CA LEU A 80 6.11 -6.06 16.08
C LEU A 80 6.26 -6.04 17.61
N LEU A 81 6.65 -7.15 18.19
CA LEU A 81 6.90 -7.30 19.63
C LEU A 81 8.40 -7.35 19.93
N GLY A 82 9.26 -7.06 18.97
CA GLY A 82 10.71 -7.13 19.15
C GLY A 82 11.22 -8.53 19.45
N LEU A 83 10.62 -9.54 18.85
CA LEU A 83 10.97 -10.94 18.98
C LEU A 83 11.62 -11.46 17.70
N ASP A 84 12.60 -12.36 17.86
CA ASP A 84 13.06 -13.20 16.76
C ASP A 84 11.94 -14.23 16.46
N TRP A 85 11.53 -14.34 15.19
CA TRP A 85 10.50 -15.27 14.76
C TRP A 85 10.81 -16.73 15.16
N ARG A 86 12.07 -17.12 15.17
CA ARG A 86 12.53 -18.45 15.58
C ARG A 86 12.12 -18.81 17.00
N LEU A 87 12.12 -17.85 17.92
CA LEU A 87 11.71 -18.08 19.30
C LEU A 87 10.21 -18.38 19.43
N VAL A 88 9.40 -17.84 18.55
CA VAL A 88 7.94 -18.05 18.57
C VAL A 88 7.57 -19.40 17.96
N VAL A 89 8.29 -19.86 16.95
CA VAL A 89 8.05 -21.14 16.26
C VAL A 89 8.50 -22.33 17.11
N PHE A 90 9.73 -22.32 17.65
CA PHE A 90 10.32 -23.47 18.35
C PHE A 90 9.66 -23.83 19.68
N GLU A 91 8.99 -22.90 20.34
CA GLU A 91 8.33 -23.20 21.62
C GLU A 91 6.93 -23.84 21.50
N ASN A 92 6.34 -23.92 20.32
CA ASN A 92 5.00 -24.51 20.12
C ASN A 92 4.97 -26.05 20.35
N ASN A 93 6.09 -26.71 20.51
CA ASN A 93 6.18 -28.18 20.50
C ASN A 93 6.21 -28.85 21.88
N LYS A 94 5.81 -28.16 22.96
CA LYS A 94 5.74 -28.78 24.31
C LYS A 94 4.34 -29.39 24.55
N GLY A 95 4.00 -30.48 23.87
CA GLY A 95 2.76 -31.17 24.25
C GLY A 95 2.33 -32.38 23.43
N GLU A 96 2.72 -32.52 22.20
CA GLU A 96 2.39 -33.70 21.39
C GLU A 96 3.65 -34.36 20.82
N TYR A 97 3.78 -35.67 21.03
CA TYR A 97 4.88 -36.44 20.49
C TYR A 97 4.65 -36.62 18.97
N LYS A 98 5.15 -35.65 18.18
CA LYS A 98 5.25 -35.81 16.74
C LYS A 98 6.62 -36.35 16.38
N ASP A 99 6.66 -37.21 15.37
CA ASP A 99 7.92 -37.70 14.81
C ASP A 99 8.87 -36.54 14.49
N PRO A 100 10.15 -36.56 14.95
CA PRO A 100 11.12 -35.50 14.72
C PRO A 100 11.28 -35.09 13.24
N LEU A 101 11.14 -36.04 12.31
CA LEU A 101 11.23 -35.75 10.87
C LEU A 101 10.01 -35.00 10.36
N SER A 102 8.82 -35.31 10.88
CA SER A 102 7.59 -34.56 10.58
C SER A 102 7.63 -33.15 11.15
N GLN A 103 8.19 -32.98 12.36
CA GLN A 103 8.40 -31.68 12.96
C GLN A 103 9.41 -30.84 12.17
N MET A 104 10.51 -31.43 11.71
CA MET A 104 11.50 -30.74 10.87
C MET A 104 10.88 -30.38 9.51
N ALA A 105 10.04 -31.22 8.91
CA ALA A 105 9.37 -30.92 7.66
C ALA A 105 8.39 -29.73 7.81
N GLU A 106 7.59 -29.73 8.88
CA GLU A 106 6.69 -28.60 9.21
C GLU A 106 7.47 -27.30 9.41
N LEU A 107 8.59 -27.35 10.16
CA LEU A 107 9.46 -26.19 10.40
C LEU A 107 10.09 -25.67 9.10
N ILE A 108 10.53 -26.56 8.21
CA ILE A 108 11.10 -26.18 6.90
C ILE A 108 10.03 -25.56 6.01
N GLU A 109 8.80 -26.05 6.03
CA GLU A 109 7.68 -25.50 5.28
C GLU A 109 7.26 -24.11 5.83
N GLU A 110 7.18 -23.95 7.14
CA GLU A 110 6.92 -22.64 7.76
C GLU A 110 8.05 -21.65 7.47
N ASP A 111 9.31 -22.05 7.58
CA ASP A 111 10.46 -21.23 7.22
C ASP A 111 10.41 -20.79 5.75
N ALA A 112 10.05 -21.71 4.86
CA ALA A 112 9.88 -21.38 3.43
C ALA A 112 8.77 -20.35 3.23
N TYR A 113 7.61 -20.51 3.86
CA TYR A 113 6.50 -19.58 3.77
C TYR A 113 6.88 -18.19 4.24
N TYR A 114 7.49 -18.05 5.42
CA TYR A 114 7.94 -16.76 5.96
C TYR A 114 9.02 -16.10 5.08
N ALA A 115 9.92 -16.88 4.50
CA ALA A 115 10.92 -16.35 3.57
C ALA A 115 10.29 -15.76 2.29
N TYR A 116 9.15 -16.30 1.85
CA TYR A 116 8.37 -15.70 0.75
C TYR A 116 7.65 -14.44 1.21
N GLU A 117 7.06 -14.44 2.40
CA GLU A 117 6.44 -13.25 2.96
C GLU A 117 7.45 -12.10 3.12
N ASP A 118 8.68 -12.36 3.58
CA ASP A 118 9.72 -11.34 3.71
C ASP A 118 10.06 -10.67 2.36
N ILE A 119 10.21 -11.46 1.30
CA ILE A 119 10.45 -10.91 -0.05
C ILE A 119 9.23 -10.13 -0.56
N LEU A 120 8.00 -10.55 -0.24
CA LEU A 120 6.78 -9.80 -0.56
C LEU A 120 6.82 -8.41 0.08
N VAL A 121 7.15 -8.35 1.37
CA VAL A 121 7.30 -7.09 2.12
C VAL A 121 8.38 -6.21 1.50
N MET A 122 9.57 -6.77 1.27
CA MET A 122 10.68 -6.03 0.67
C MET A 122 10.32 -5.49 -0.73
N GLY A 123 9.55 -6.24 -1.52
CA GLY A 123 9.08 -5.82 -2.82
C GLY A 123 8.11 -4.63 -2.74
N HIS A 124 7.21 -4.63 -1.77
CA HIS A 124 6.33 -3.49 -1.53
C HIS A 124 7.09 -2.26 -1.02
N GLU A 125 8.08 -2.44 -0.13
CA GLU A 125 8.96 -1.36 0.28
C GLU A 125 9.71 -0.77 -0.93
N TYR A 126 10.24 -1.63 -1.81
CA TYR A 126 10.92 -1.21 -3.02
C TYR A 126 10.04 -0.33 -3.92
N ILE A 127 8.77 -0.69 -4.13
CA ILE A 127 7.84 0.12 -4.94
C ILE A 127 7.59 1.50 -4.30
N HIS A 128 7.50 1.58 -2.98
CA HIS A 128 7.14 2.82 -2.29
C HIS A 128 8.32 3.74 -2.02
N ASN A 129 9.49 3.20 -1.76
CA ASN A 129 10.64 3.94 -1.25
C ASN A 129 11.86 3.87 -2.16
N GLY A 130 11.84 3.00 -3.15
CA GLY A 130 13.02 2.62 -3.91
C GLY A 130 13.90 1.63 -3.13
N GLY A 131 15.02 1.27 -3.71
CA GLY A 131 15.97 0.33 -3.12
C GLY A 131 16.77 -0.44 -4.17
N PRO A 132 17.46 -1.50 -3.76
CA PRO A 132 18.23 -2.32 -4.69
C PRO A 132 17.35 -3.00 -5.74
N ILE A 133 17.72 -2.87 -7.02
CA ILE A 133 16.96 -3.43 -8.15
C ILE A 133 16.87 -4.97 -8.11
N ASP A 134 17.76 -5.64 -7.38
CA ASP A 134 17.72 -7.09 -7.21
C ASP A 134 16.45 -7.57 -6.48
N ILE A 135 15.78 -6.70 -5.73
CA ILE A 135 14.49 -7.01 -5.09
C ILE A 135 13.44 -7.39 -6.16
N ALA A 136 13.35 -6.64 -7.25
CA ALA A 136 12.43 -6.96 -8.35
C ALA A 136 12.73 -8.34 -8.96
N LEU A 137 14.01 -8.67 -9.12
CA LEU A 137 14.44 -9.99 -9.59
C LEU A 137 14.10 -11.11 -8.59
N ARG A 138 14.25 -10.83 -7.29
CA ARG A 138 13.89 -11.79 -6.23
C ARG A 138 12.39 -12.06 -6.22
N VAL A 139 11.56 -11.03 -6.34
CA VAL A 139 10.10 -11.17 -6.46
C VAL A 139 9.74 -12.06 -7.65
N GLU A 140 10.31 -11.80 -8.82
CA GLU A 140 10.05 -12.60 -10.02
C GLU A 140 10.46 -14.08 -9.84
N ARG A 141 11.65 -14.33 -9.28
CA ARG A 141 12.11 -15.73 -9.00
C ARG A 141 11.21 -16.43 -8.00
N ARG A 142 10.73 -15.73 -6.96
CA ARG A 142 9.81 -16.29 -5.98
C ARG A 142 8.43 -16.57 -6.60
N LEU A 143 7.92 -15.66 -7.42
CA LEU A 143 6.68 -15.88 -8.17
C LEU A 143 6.72 -17.15 -9.00
N GLN A 144 7.82 -17.37 -9.76
CA GLN A 144 8.01 -18.58 -10.56
C GLN A 144 8.04 -19.86 -9.71
N LYS A 145 8.65 -19.81 -8.53
CA LYS A 145 8.66 -20.93 -7.59
C LYS A 145 7.27 -21.17 -6.98
N LEU A 146 6.57 -20.12 -6.57
CA LEU A 146 5.21 -20.21 -6.00
C LEU A 146 4.24 -20.89 -6.98
N ARG A 147 4.29 -20.57 -8.27
CA ARG A 147 3.51 -21.26 -9.29
C ARG A 147 3.69 -22.79 -9.27
N LYS A 148 4.92 -23.24 -9.03
CA LYS A 148 5.23 -24.69 -8.94
C LYS A 148 4.79 -25.29 -7.61
N ILE A 149 4.93 -24.54 -6.51
CA ILE A 149 4.52 -24.98 -5.17
C ILE A 149 3.02 -25.16 -5.13
N THR A 150 2.25 -24.18 -5.59
CA THR A 150 0.77 -24.24 -5.58
C THR A 150 0.20 -25.37 -6.44
N GLN A 151 0.90 -25.77 -7.51
CA GLN A 151 0.50 -26.92 -8.33
C GLN A 151 0.69 -28.28 -7.62
N ASN A 152 1.58 -28.34 -6.61
CA ASN A 152 1.96 -29.55 -5.92
C ASN A 152 1.66 -29.50 -4.41
N ALA A 153 1.02 -28.43 -3.92
CA ALA A 153 0.71 -28.27 -2.51
C ALA A 153 -0.28 -29.32 -2.02
N ARG A 154 -0.11 -29.76 -0.77
CA ARG A 154 -1.09 -30.61 -0.11
C ARG A 154 -2.34 -29.79 0.21
N SER A 155 -3.50 -30.45 0.23
CA SER A 155 -4.79 -29.79 0.44
C SER A 155 -4.89 -28.92 1.73
N THR A 156 -4.10 -29.23 2.76
CA THR A 156 -4.08 -28.49 4.02
C THR A 156 -3.42 -27.11 3.91
N ASP A 157 -2.43 -26.95 3.02
CA ASP A 157 -1.61 -25.75 2.90
C ASP A 157 -1.89 -24.98 1.60
N GLU A 158 -2.66 -25.60 0.71
CA GLU A 158 -2.97 -25.08 -0.61
C GLU A 158 -3.54 -23.66 -0.58
N GLN A 159 -4.49 -23.39 0.33
CA GLN A 159 -5.11 -22.08 0.46
C GLN A 159 -4.10 -21.00 0.86
N ALA A 160 -3.20 -21.29 1.81
CA ALA A 160 -2.17 -20.34 2.25
C ALA A 160 -1.19 -20.03 1.10
N TRP A 161 -0.73 -21.03 0.38
CA TRP A 161 0.18 -20.85 -0.76
C TRP A 161 -0.50 -20.11 -1.93
N LYS A 162 -1.76 -20.39 -2.22
CA LYS A 162 -2.54 -19.66 -3.24
C LYS A 162 -2.77 -18.20 -2.83
N THR A 163 -3.05 -17.94 -1.56
CA THR A 163 -3.14 -16.56 -1.02
C THR A 163 -1.85 -15.81 -1.24
N LEU A 164 -0.72 -16.42 -0.92
CA LEU A 164 0.59 -15.83 -1.11
C LEU A 164 0.90 -15.62 -2.60
N LEU A 165 0.58 -16.58 -3.47
CA LEU A 165 0.73 -16.45 -4.91
C LEU A 165 -0.10 -15.28 -5.48
N CYS A 166 -1.36 -15.13 -5.05
CA CYS A 166 -2.21 -14.01 -5.43
C CYS A 166 -1.56 -12.65 -5.06
N ARG A 167 -1.03 -12.52 -3.84
CA ARG A 167 -0.31 -11.32 -3.40
C ARG A 167 0.96 -11.05 -4.21
N TYR A 168 1.69 -12.11 -4.59
CA TYR A 168 2.85 -11.98 -5.47
C TYR A 168 2.49 -11.53 -6.89
N TYR A 169 1.38 -11.99 -7.43
CA TYR A 169 0.88 -11.48 -8.72
C TYR A 169 0.54 -10.00 -8.63
N GLN A 170 -0.14 -9.55 -7.57
CA GLN A 170 -0.45 -8.13 -7.35
C GLN A 170 0.82 -7.29 -7.24
N LEU A 171 1.82 -7.74 -6.48
CA LEU A 171 3.12 -7.07 -6.36
C LEU A 171 3.86 -7.02 -7.70
N SER A 172 3.92 -8.15 -8.41
CA SER A 172 4.59 -8.23 -9.71
C SER A 172 3.91 -7.33 -10.74
N THR A 173 2.58 -7.23 -10.76
CA THR A 173 1.83 -6.28 -11.59
C THR A 173 2.38 -4.87 -11.41
N ARG A 174 2.53 -4.41 -10.18
CA ARG A 174 3.04 -3.07 -9.86
C ARG A 174 4.51 -2.88 -10.27
N ILE A 175 5.37 -3.87 -10.00
CA ILE A 175 6.79 -3.81 -10.40
C ILE A 175 6.93 -3.75 -11.93
N LYS A 176 6.21 -4.63 -12.64
CA LYS A 176 6.22 -4.66 -14.12
C LYS A 176 5.80 -3.32 -14.70
N GLN A 177 4.77 -2.71 -14.14
CA GLN A 177 4.23 -1.46 -14.60
C GLN A 177 5.12 -0.27 -14.23
N GLN A 178 5.43 -0.08 -12.95
CA GLN A 178 6.10 1.13 -12.47
C GLN A 178 7.61 1.15 -12.80
N CYS A 179 8.29 0.00 -12.64
CA CYS A 179 9.73 -0.06 -12.76
C CYS A 179 10.21 -0.49 -14.16
N LEU A 180 9.46 -1.41 -14.80
CA LEU A 180 9.90 -2.03 -16.06
C LEU A 180 9.15 -1.54 -17.29
N MET A 181 8.01 -0.87 -17.14
CA MET A 181 7.11 -0.46 -18.23
C MET A 181 6.63 -1.65 -19.09
N ASP A 182 6.61 -2.85 -18.50
CA ASP A 182 6.12 -4.08 -19.14
C ASP A 182 4.59 -4.20 -18.94
N GLN A 183 3.86 -3.40 -19.69
CA GLN A 183 2.41 -3.29 -19.57
C GLN A 183 1.69 -4.61 -19.87
N LYS A 184 2.20 -5.39 -20.82
CA LYS A 184 1.61 -6.67 -21.19
C LYS A 184 1.64 -7.65 -20.02
N THR A 185 2.82 -7.91 -19.47
CA THR A 185 2.96 -8.84 -18.33
C THR A 185 2.25 -8.30 -17.08
N ALA A 186 2.22 -6.97 -16.88
CA ALA A 186 1.45 -6.37 -15.80
C ALA A 186 -0.04 -6.70 -15.89
N SER A 187 -0.65 -6.59 -17.08
CA SER A 187 -2.07 -6.92 -17.32
C SER A 187 -2.34 -8.43 -17.16
N GLU A 188 -1.43 -9.28 -17.63
CA GLU A 188 -1.54 -10.73 -17.46
C GLU A 188 -1.51 -11.11 -15.97
N HIS A 189 -0.57 -10.55 -15.19
CA HIS A 189 -0.47 -10.82 -13.76
C HIS A 189 -1.65 -10.22 -12.96
N ALA A 190 -2.18 -9.07 -13.36
CA ALA A 190 -3.39 -8.51 -12.75
C ALA A 190 -4.59 -9.46 -12.90
N LYS A 191 -4.75 -10.05 -14.10
CA LYS A 191 -5.80 -11.03 -14.36
C LYS A 191 -5.62 -12.30 -13.55
N GLU A 192 -4.40 -12.88 -13.52
CA GLU A 192 -4.11 -14.05 -12.69
C GLU A 192 -4.39 -13.79 -11.20
N ALA A 193 -4.11 -12.57 -10.70
CA ALA A 193 -4.43 -12.18 -9.33
C ALA A 193 -5.95 -12.17 -9.07
N ILE A 194 -6.75 -11.66 -10.02
CA ILE A 194 -8.22 -11.64 -9.91
C ILE A 194 -8.78 -13.05 -9.94
N ASP A 195 -8.37 -13.86 -10.92
CA ASP A 195 -8.86 -15.23 -11.09
C ASP A 195 -8.59 -16.06 -9.82
N LEU A 196 -7.38 -15.95 -9.28
CA LEU A 196 -6.98 -16.66 -8.07
C LEU A 196 -7.69 -16.14 -6.81
N ALA A 197 -7.92 -14.83 -6.70
CA ALA A 197 -8.65 -14.24 -5.58
C ALA A 197 -10.12 -14.71 -5.56
N ILE A 198 -10.75 -14.80 -6.74
CA ILE A 198 -12.11 -15.33 -6.89
C ILE A 198 -12.16 -16.81 -6.51
N GLU A 199 -11.18 -17.62 -6.94
CA GLU A 199 -11.08 -19.03 -6.58
C GLU A 199 -10.96 -19.24 -5.06
N LEU A 200 -10.24 -18.32 -4.37
CA LEU A 200 -10.06 -18.35 -2.92
C LEU A 200 -11.29 -17.88 -2.14
N GLU A 201 -12.29 -17.31 -2.79
CA GLU A 201 -13.50 -16.73 -2.19
C GLU A 201 -13.21 -15.69 -1.08
N ASP A 202 -12.02 -15.05 -1.14
CA ASP A 202 -11.59 -14.05 -0.17
C ASP A 202 -11.93 -12.64 -0.67
N ALA A 203 -12.92 -12.01 -0.04
CA ALA A 203 -13.41 -10.69 -0.45
C ALA A 203 -12.34 -9.59 -0.38
N GLU A 204 -11.36 -9.68 0.51
CA GLU A 204 -10.27 -8.70 0.62
C GLU A 204 -9.25 -8.89 -0.50
N LEU A 205 -8.91 -10.12 -0.84
CA LEU A 205 -8.06 -10.42 -1.98
C LEU A 205 -8.74 -10.03 -3.30
N VAL A 206 -10.02 -10.33 -3.46
CA VAL A 206 -10.81 -9.96 -4.65
C VAL A 206 -10.82 -8.44 -4.80
N ALA A 207 -11.17 -7.71 -3.74
CA ALA A 207 -11.21 -6.25 -3.77
C ALA A 207 -9.83 -5.65 -4.08
N SER A 208 -8.75 -6.13 -3.44
CA SER A 208 -7.39 -5.64 -3.68
C SER A 208 -6.89 -5.95 -5.09
N ALA A 209 -7.22 -7.13 -5.64
CA ALA A 209 -6.86 -7.51 -7.00
C ALA A 209 -7.55 -6.61 -8.04
N PHE A 210 -8.85 -6.34 -7.88
CA PHE A 210 -9.58 -5.42 -8.74
C PHE A 210 -9.06 -3.97 -8.64
N VAL A 211 -8.71 -3.48 -7.45
CA VAL A 211 -8.08 -2.15 -7.30
C VAL A 211 -6.74 -2.10 -8.05
N ASN A 212 -5.88 -3.13 -7.89
CA ASN A 212 -4.61 -3.19 -8.63
C ASN A 212 -4.83 -3.21 -10.15
N SER A 213 -5.80 -3.99 -10.64
CA SER A 213 -6.16 -4.02 -12.06
C SER A 213 -6.68 -2.66 -12.55
N ALA A 214 -7.56 -2.02 -11.78
CA ALA A 214 -8.10 -0.70 -12.09
C ALA A 214 -7.00 0.37 -12.20
N CYS A 215 -6.05 0.38 -11.26
CA CYS A 215 -4.89 1.28 -11.31
C CYS A 215 -4.01 0.98 -12.54
N THR A 216 -3.79 -0.30 -12.87
CA THR A 216 -3.04 -0.73 -14.05
C THR A 216 -3.69 -0.25 -15.33
N ASN A 217 -4.99 -0.48 -15.48
CA ASN A 217 -5.76 -0.02 -16.63
C ASN A 217 -5.78 1.52 -16.76
N THR A 218 -5.89 2.24 -15.63
CA THR A 218 -5.83 3.73 -15.63
C THR A 218 -4.50 4.22 -16.19
N GLN A 219 -3.39 3.65 -15.75
CA GLN A 219 -2.05 4.06 -16.19
C GLN A 219 -1.76 3.70 -17.66
N GLN A 220 -2.42 2.66 -18.18
CA GLN A 220 -2.37 2.29 -19.60
C GLN A 220 -3.32 3.13 -20.47
N GLY A 221 -4.12 4.02 -19.90
CA GLY A 221 -5.14 4.79 -20.61
C GLY A 221 -6.43 4.01 -20.88
N ASN A 222 -6.57 2.79 -20.39
CA ASN A 222 -7.75 1.92 -20.57
C ASN A 222 -8.85 2.31 -19.55
N LEU A 223 -9.31 3.56 -19.59
CA LEU A 223 -10.18 4.14 -18.56
C LEU A 223 -11.53 3.42 -18.41
N VAL A 224 -12.06 2.85 -19.49
CA VAL A 224 -13.33 2.09 -19.44
C VAL A 224 -13.17 0.80 -18.64
N GLU A 225 -12.09 0.05 -18.87
CA GLU A 225 -11.80 -1.17 -18.13
C GLU A 225 -11.43 -0.85 -16.68
N ALA A 226 -10.66 0.22 -16.43
CA ALA A 226 -10.37 0.71 -15.09
C ALA A 226 -11.67 0.99 -14.30
N ARG A 227 -12.66 1.59 -14.95
CA ARG A 227 -13.96 1.87 -14.33
C ARG A 227 -14.77 0.60 -14.03
N LYS A 228 -14.69 -0.42 -14.87
CA LYS A 228 -15.32 -1.72 -14.60
C LYS A 228 -14.67 -2.38 -13.38
N ASP A 229 -13.35 -2.44 -13.37
CA ASP A 229 -12.58 -3.09 -12.28
C ASP A 229 -12.85 -2.41 -10.94
N ILE A 230 -12.81 -1.07 -10.89
CA ILE A 230 -13.08 -0.36 -9.64
C ILE A 230 -14.54 -0.50 -9.19
N THR A 231 -15.47 -0.69 -10.12
CA THR A 231 -16.87 -0.98 -9.81
C THR A 231 -16.97 -2.37 -9.14
N SER A 232 -16.27 -3.38 -9.66
CA SER A 232 -16.20 -4.71 -9.05
C SER A 232 -15.57 -4.68 -7.65
N ALA A 233 -14.51 -3.87 -7.44
CA ALA A 233 -13.96 -3.67 -6.11
C ALA A 233 -14.98 -3.02 -5.15
N MET A 234 -15.79 -2.06 -5.64
CA MET A 234 -16.83 -1.41 -4.85
C MET A 234 -17.97 -2.35 -4.48
N GLU A 235 -18.30 -3.35 -5.29
CA GLU A 235 -19.29 -4.39 -4.97
C GLU A 235 -18.85 -5.26 -3.77
N CYS A 236 -17.54 -5.39 -3.58
CA CYS A 236 -16.97 -6.13 -2.45
C CYS A 236 -16.84 -5.29 -1.18
N VAL A 237 -16.98 -3.95 -1.22
CA VAL A 237 -16.58 -3.04 -0.15
C VAL A 237 -17.25 -3.32 1.19
N ASP A 238 -18.49 -3.77 1.21
CA ASP A 238 -19.21 -4.08 2.45
C ASP A 238 -18.72 -5.38 3.12
N LYS A 239 -18.14 -6.29 2.34
CA LYS A 239 -17.56 -7.55 2.82
C LYS A 239 -16.10 -7.38 3.28
N VAL A 240 -15.39 -6.35 2.82
CA VAL A 240 -14.02 -6.02 3.23
C VAL A 240 -14.04 -5.57 4.69
N ARG A 241 -13.20 -6.12 5.53
CA ARG A 241 -13.04 -5.73 6.95
C ARG A 241 -11.87 -4.77 7.14
N ASN A 242 -10.84 -4.89 6.31
CA ASN A 242 -9.64 -4.06 6.36
C ASN A 242 -9.96 -2.59 6.06
N GLY A 243 -9.82 -1.72 7.06
CA GLY A 243 -10.12 -0.29 6.96
C GLY A 243 -9.28 0.44 5.92
N PRO A 244 -7.94 0.27 5.90
CA PRO A 244 -7.07 0.81 4.86
C PRO A 244 -7.49 0.41 3.44
N LEU A 245 -7.82 -0.85 3.21
CA LEU A 245 -8.30 -1.31 1.90
C LEU A 245 -9.62 -0.65 1.51
N LYS A 246 -10.59 -0.57 2.45
CA LYS A 246 -11.85 0.18 2.21
C LYS A 246 -11.59 1.62 1.83
N GLY A 247 -10.72 2.29 2.57
CA GLY A 247 -10.33 3.66 2.30
C GLY A 247 -9.76 3.83 0.90
N ASN A 248 -8.89 2.91 0.51
CA ASN A 248 -8.27 2.91 -0.81
C ASN A 248 -9.30 2.64 -1.94
N ILE A 249 -10.23 1.70 -1.75
CA ILE A 249 -11.31 1.44 -2.73
C ILE A 249 -12.13 2.72 -2.99
N TYR A 250 -12.53 3.44 -1.93
CA TYR A 250 -13.26 4.70 -2.08
C TYR A 250 -12.41 5.76 -2.79
N LEU A 251 -11.13 5.88 -2.42
CA LEU A 251 -10.23 6.87 -2.99
C LEU A 251 -9.99 6.64 -4.48
N GLU A 252 -9.70 5.40 -4.87
CA GLU A 252 -9.49 5.03 -6.27
C GLU A 252 -10.79 5.09 -7.08
N SER A 253 -11.94 4.83 -6.46
CA SER A 253 -13.24 5.05 -7.12
C SER A 253 -13.44 6.52 -7.50
N ALA A 254 -13.04 7.45 -6.63
CA ALA A 254 -13.09 8.87 -6.96
C ALA A 254 -12.07 9.23 -8.06
N ASN A 255 -10.82 8.77 -7.91
CA ASN A 255 -9.71 9.05 -8.82
C ASN A 255 -10.04 8.60 -10.27
N ILE A 256 -10.47 7.36 -10.44
CA ILE A 256 -10.78 6.77 -11.76
C ILE A 256 -12.01 7.41 -12.39
N ASN A 257 -12.99 7.88 -11.60
CA ASN A 257 -14.17 8.54 -12.13
C ASN A 257 -13.97 10.05 -12.36
N THR A 258 -12.93 10.67 -11.83
CA THR A 258 -12.62 12.10 -11.99
C THR A 258 -12.59 12.55 -13.47
N PRO A 259 -11.90 11.85 -14.40
CA PRO A 259 -11.88 12.22 -15.81
C PRO A 259 -13.26 12.16 -16.48
N PHE A 260 -14.14 11.26 -16.04
CA PHE A 260 -15.48 11.13 -16.60
C PHE A 260 -16.46 12.18 -16.05
N ALA A 261 -16.15 12.75 -14.89
CA ALA A 261 -17.01 13.74 -14.26
C ALA A 261 -17.05 15.06 -15.04
N GLY A 262 -15.93 15.51 -15.64
CA GLY A 262 -15.91 16.70 -16.50
C GLY A 262 -16.77 17.84 -15.96
N ASN A 263 -17.89 18.13 -16.65
CA ASN A 263 -18.91 19.11 -16.24
C ASN A 263 -20.12 18.47 -15.54
N ASP A 264 -20.11 17.17 -15.28
CA ASP A 264 -21.18 16.47 -14.56
C ASP A 264 -21.07 16.70 -13.05
N GLU A 265 -21.78 17.70 -12.55
CA GLU A 265 -21.79 18.07 -11.12
C GLU A 265 -22.26 16.94 -10.22
N SER A 266 -23.17 16.06 -10.70
CA SER A 266 -23.64 14.90 -9.93
C SER A 266 -22.51 13.89 -9.73
N LEU A 267 -21.75 13.59 -10.77
CA LEU A 267 -20.62 12.67 -10.68
C LEU A 267 -19.45 13.31 -9.89
N GLN A 268 -19.21 14.63 -10.01
CA GLN A 268 -18.25 15.35 -9.17
C GLN A 268 -18.61 15.23 -7.68
N ALA A 269 -19.87 15.49 -7.32
CA ALA A 269 -20.36 15.35 -5.96
C ALA A 269 -20.21 13.90 -5.43
N LYS A 270 -20.44 12.90 -6.30
CA LYS A 270 -20.24 11.48 -5.95
C LYS A 270 -18.77 11.17 -5.67
N CYS A 271 -17.84 11.68 -6.50
CA CYS A 271 -16.39 11.53 -6.28
C CYS A 271 -15.97 12.19 -4.96
N GLN A 272 -16.43 13.40 -4.66
CA GLN A 272 -16.18 14.07 -3.39
C GLN A 272 -16.68 13.26 -2.19
N LYS A 273 -17.90 12.71 -2.28
CA LYS A 273 -18.46 11.83 -1.24
C LYS A 273 -17.62 10.57 -1.00
N TRP A 274 -17.05 9.99 -2.06
CA TRP A 274 -16.14 8.86 -1.92
C TRP A 274 -14.84 9.26 -1.24
N GLN A 275 -14.25 10.41 -1.60
CA GLN A 275 -13.05 10.94 -0.93
C GLN A 275 -13.30 11.24 0.55
N ASP A 276 -14.49 11.74 0.91
CA ASP A 276 -14.87 11.97 2.31
C ASP A 276 -15.06 10.64 3.07
N LYS A 277 -15.68 9.64 2.44
CA LYS A 277 -15.75 8.29 3.01
C LYS A 277 -14.37 7.69 3.21
N ALA A 278 -13.46 7.83 2.25
CA ALA A 278 -12.07 7.40 2.39
C ALA A 278 -11.41 8.04 3.61
N ALA A 279 -11.55 9.35 3.78
CA ALA A 279 -11.02 10.04 4.95
C ALA A 279 -11.57 9.48 6.28
N THR A 280 -12.85 9.09 6.32
CA THR A 280 -13.45 8.53 7.54
C THR A 280 -12.87 7.18 7.93
N MET A 281 -12.34 6.40 6.99
CA MET A 281 -11.71 5.10 7.27
C MET A 281 -10.42 5.23 8.09
N LEU A 282 -9.76 6.40 8.07
CA LEU A 282 -8.56 6.68 8.86
C LEU A 282 -8.85 6.97 10.33
N TYR A 283 -10.10 7.30 10.67
CA TYR A 283 -10.50 7.74 12.02
C TYR A 283 -11.43 6.76 12.73
N LYS A 284 -11.92 5.73 12.04
CA LYS A 284 -12.92 4.78 12.58
C LYS A 284 -12.29 3.41 12.80
N GLY A 285 -12.23 3.01 14.06
CA GLY A 285 -11.90 1.65 14.45
C GLY A 285 -10.46 1.47 14.96
N PRO A 286 -10.13 0.27 15.42
CA PRO A 286 -8.76 -0.10 15.77
C PRO A 286 -7.88 -0.03 14.52
N ILE A 287 -6.60 0.29 14.74
CA ILE A 287 -5.63 0.35 13.66
C ILE A 287 -5.40 -1.06 13.17
N GLU A 288 -5.77 -1.26 11.93
CA GLU A 288 -5.57 -2.54 11.26
C GLU A 288 -4.29 -2.50 10.43
N PRO A 289 -3.52 -3.60 10.38
CA PRO A 289 -2.44 -3.72 9.42
C PRO A 289 -2.97 -3.56 8.00
N ASP A 290 -2.28 -2.80 7.17
CA ASP A 290 -2.60 -2.71 5.75
C ASP A 290 -2.05 -3.92 5.02
N GLU A 291 -2.81 -5.01 5.03
CA GLU A 291 -2.45 -6.24 4.31
C GLU A 291 -2.58 -6.09 2.79
N SER A 292 -3.23 -5.03 2.32
CA SER A 292 -3.33 -4.70 0.90
C SER A 292 -2.07 -4.03 0.34
N PHE A 293 -1.18 -3.54 1.21
CA PHE A 293 0.04 -2.80 0.85
C PHE A 293 -0.17 -1.51 0.03
N PHE A 294 -1.37 -0.97 0.00
CA PHE A 294 -1.64 0.30 -0.69
C PHE A 294 -1.10 1.51 0.07
N ARG A 295 -0.74 1.34 1.34
CA ARG A 295 -0.28 2.42 2.24
C ARG A 295 -1.25 3.61 2.26
N PHE A 296 -2.54 3.27 2.34
CA PHE A 296 -3.59 4.26 2.44
C PHE A 296 -3.38 5.18 3.64
N ASN A 297 -3.35 6.50 3.42
CA ASN A 297 -3.04 7.49 4.44
C ASN A 297 -3.75 8.82 4.16
N LEU A 298 -3.75 9.73 5.15
CA LEU A 298 -4.42 11.03 5.04
C LEU A 298 -3.84 11.92 3.94
N SER A 299 -2.53 11.86 3.76
CA SER A 299 -1.82 12.62 2.72
C SER A 299 -2.32 12.23 1.32
N ALA A 300 -2.52 10.92 1.07
CA ALA A 300 -3.09 10.42 -0.18
C ALA A 300 -4.50 10.99 -0.43
N VAL A 301 -5.36 11.05 0.60
CA VAL A 301 -6.70 11.61 0.47
C VAL A 301 -6.65 13.09 0.07
N HIS A 302 -5.79 13.88 0.70
CA HIS A 302 -5.63 15.30 0.35
C HIS A 302 -5.07 15.47 -1.06
N HIS A 303 -4.13 14.65 -1.47
CA HIS A 303 -3.55 14.67 -2.81
C HIS A 303 -4.60 14.36 -3.88
N GLU A 304 -5.38 13.27 -3.72
CA GLU A 304 -6.41 12.91 -4.69
C GLU A 304 -7.54 13.96 -4.75
N LYS A 305 -7.87 14.61 -3.62
CA LYS A 305 -8.76 15.80 -3.64
C LYS A 305 -8.17 16.94 -4.46
N ALA A 306 -6.86 17.23 -4.31
CA ALA A 306 -6.19 18.25 -5.09
C ALA A 306 -6.22 17.94 -6.59
N LYS A 307 -5.93 16.69 -6.99
CA LYS A 307 -5.99 16.23 -8.38
C LYS A 307 -7.38 16.39 -8.98
N SER A 308 -8.41 15.93 -8.27
CA SER A 308 -9.80 16.06 -8.74
C SER A 308 -10.20 17.53 -8.94
N LEU A 309 -9.90 18.37 -7.97
CA LEU A 309 -10.16 19.82 -8.08
C LEU A 309 -9.37 20.46 -9.22
N LEU A 310 -8.11 20.09 -9.43
CA LEU A 310 -7.29 20.57 -10.55
C LEU A 310 -7.91 20.20 -11.90
N HIS A 311 -8.45 18.98 -12.00
CA HIS A 311 -9.11 18.50 -13.20
C HIS A 311 -10.42 19.25 -13.51
N TRP A 312 -11.19 19.63 -12.47
CA TRP A 312 -12.50 20.28 -12.61
C TRP A 312 -12.45 21.80 -12.51
N GLN A 313 -11.29 22.38 -12.20
CA GLN A 313 -11.16 23.83 -11.96
C GLN A 313 -11.71 24.68 -13.12
N LYS A 314 -12.42 25.74 -12.76
CA LYS A 314 -12.93 26.75 -13.69
C LYS A 314 -12.44 28.15 -13.34
N THR A 315 -12.05 28.38 -12.08
CA THR A 315 -11.76 29.71 -11.54
C THR A 315 -10.39 29.78 -10.86
N LYS A 316 -9.91 31.01 -10.59
CA LYS A 316 -8.70 31.24 -9.79
C LYS A 316 -8.87 30.80 -8.33
N ASP A 317 -10.08 30.86 -7.78
CA ASP A 317 -10.33 30.45 -6.41
C ASP A 317 -10.29 28.93 -6.26
N ASP A 318 -10.72 28.19 -7.27
CA ASP A 318 -10.53 26.73 -7.32
C ASP A 318 -9.05 26.38 -7.24
N ARG A 319 -8.17 27.10 -7.94
CA ARG A 319 -6.72 26.88 -7.91
C ARG A 319 -6.08 27.16 -6.54
N LYS A 320 -6.60 28.14 -5.78
CA LYS A 320 -6.17 28.38 -4.39
C LYS A 320 -6.53 27.21 -3.50
N LEU A 321 -7.73 26.61 -3.71
CA LEU A 321 -8.15 25.43 -2.98
C LEU A 321 -7.28 24.21 -3.32
N VAL A 322 -6.93 24.02 -4.61
CA VAL A 322 -5.97 22.98 -5.05
C VAL A 322 -4.64 23.12 -4.30
N ARG A 323 -4.07 24.35 -4.26
CA ARG A 323 -2.81 24.62 -3.54
C ARG A 323 -2.93 24.28 -2.07
N SER A 324 -4.01 24.72 -1.41
CA SER A 324 -4.25 24.40 0.00
C SER A 324 -4.29 22.89 0.26
N LYS A 325 -4.98 22.12 -0.57
CA LYS A 325 -5.06 20.66 -0.42
C LYS A 325 -3.70 19.99 -0.67
N LEU A 326 -2.95 20.45 -1.66
CA LEU A 326 -1.63 19.92 -1.97
C LEU A 326 -0.62 20.24 -0.84
N THR A 327 -0.65 21.45 -0.28
CA THR A 327 0.16 21.80 0.89
C THR A 327 -0.15 20.89 2.08
N THR A 328 -1.44 20.68 2.38
CA THR A 328 -1.84 19.75 3.46
C THR A 328 -1.37 18.32 3.18
N ALA A 329 -1.43 17.88 1.91
CA ALA A 329 -0.92 16.56 1.53
C ALA A 329 0.58 16.42 1.82
N ILE A 330 1.38 17.42 1.46
CA ILE A 330 2.83 17.41 1.70
C ILE A 330 3.15 17.44 3.20
N GLU A 331 2.46 18.28 3.97
CA GLU A 331 2.65 18.42 5.42
C GLU A 331 2.28 17.16 6.21
N THR A 332 1.30 16.40 5.73
CA THR A 332 0.85 15.16 6.37
C THR A 332 1.56 13.90 5.85
N LEU A 333 2.46 14.04 4.87
CA LEU A 333 3.19 12.93 4.28
C LEU A 333 4.29 12.42 5.21
N SER A 334 4.31 11.11 5.45
CA SER A 334 5.41 10.47 6.16
C SER A 334 6.73 10.62 5.41
N PRO A 335 7.86 10.88 6.13
CA PRO A 335 9.17 11.11 5.50
C PRO A 335 9.67 9.98 4.61
N ASP A 336 9.25 8.75 4.87
CA ASP A 336 9.66 7.52 4.20
C ASP A 336 8.87 7.19 2.92
N LEU A 337 7.83 7.98 2.58
CA LEU A 337 7.00 7.71 1.41
C LEU A 337 7.47 8.49 0.17
N ASN A 338 8.57 8.08 -0.43
CA ASN A 338 9.20 8.78 -1.56
C ASN A 338 8.34 8.76 -2.84
N VAL A 339 7.59 7.68 -3.10
CA VAL A 339 6.71 7.59 -4.28
C VAL A 339 5.67 8.71 -4.28
N TRP A 340 5.07 8.99 -3.13
CA TRP A 340 4.06 10.02 -2.99
C TRP A 340 4.64 11.42 -3.23
N ARG A 341 5.92 11.66 -2.88
CA ARG A 341 6.60 12.92 -3.17
C ARG A 341 6.70 13.17 -4.67
N SER A 342 7.01 12.16 -5.48
CA SER A 342 7.02 12.29 -6.94
C SER A 342 5.64 12.70 -7.46
N TYR A 343 4.58 12.02 -7.03
CA TYR A 343 3.21 12.34 -7.43
C TYR A 343 2.78 13.76 -7.04
N TYR A 344 3.14 14.21 -5.85
CA TYR A 344 2.79 15.57 -5.38
C TYR A 344 3.50 16.65 -6.18
N TYR A 345 4.79 16.51 -6.43
CA TYR A 345 5.53 17.44 -7.28
C TYR A 345 5.03 17.43 -8.72
N MET A 346 4.58 16.29 -9.26
CA MET A 346 3.94 16.26 -10.57
C MET A 346 2.62 17.01 -10.59
N THR A 347 1.77 16.84 -9.57
CA THR A 347 0.51 17.59 -9.47
C THR A 347 0.77 19.08 -9.27
N GLU A 348 1.79 19.46 -8.49
CA GLU A 348 2.22 20.83 -8.31
C GLU A 348 2.72 21.43 -9.64
N ALA A 349 3.51 20.69 -10.39
CA ALA A 349 3.99 21.12 -11.71
C ALA A 349 2.84 21.37 -12.69
N GLN A 350 1.84 20.49 -12.70
CA GLN A 350 0.63 20.67 -13.52
C GLN A 350 -0.17 21.91 -13.10
N LEU A 351 -0.29 22.18 -11.79
CA LEU A 351 -0.94 23.37 -11.29
C LEU A 351 -0.22 24.66 -11.74
N TYR A 352 1.12 24.69 -11.67
CA TYR A 352 1.91 25.83 -12.17
C TYR A 352 1.79 25.99 -13.69
N LEU A 353 1.75 24.87 -14.43
CA LEU A 353 1.55 24.91 -15.88
C LEU A 353 0.20 25.55 -16.25
N VAL A 354 -0.87 25.23 -15.53
CA VAL A 354 -2.19 25.85 -15.69
C VAL A 354 -2.18 27.34 -15.33
N ASP A 355 -1.36 27.75 -14.36
CA ASP A 355 -1.15 29.16 -14.01
C ASP A 355 -0.21 29.89 -14.99
N HIS A 356 0.31 29.23 -16.03
CA HIS A 356 1.32 29.72 -16.95
C HIS A 356 2.65 30.11 -16.30
N ASP A 357 2.96 29.55 -15.13
CA ASP A 357 4.23 29.71 -14.46
C ASP A 357 5.20 28.58 -14.89
N ILE A 358 5.79 28.77 -16.05
CA ILE A 358 6.66 27.76 -16.69
C ILE A 358 7.89 27.45 -15.82
N GLU A 359 8.46 28.49 -15.18
CA GLU A 359 9.63 28.32 -14.31
C GLU A 359 9.31 27.47 -13.07
N ALA A 360 8.22 27.77 -12.36
CA ALA A 360 7.83 27.01 -11.19
C ALA A 360 7.43 25.57 -11.56
N SER A 361 6.75 25.39 -12.69
CA SER A 361 6.38 24.08 -13.22
C SER A 361 7.62 23.22 -13.54
N ALA A 362 8.64 23.80 -14.20
CA ALA A 362 9.88 23.10 -14.50
C ALA A 362 10.66 22.72 -13.22
N LYS A 363 10.69 23.61 -12.20
CA LYS A 363 11.30 23.31 -10.89
C LYS A 363 10.62 22.17 -10.16
N ALA A 364 9.28 22.16 -10.13
CA ALA A 364 8.50 21.07 -9.55
C ALA A 364 8.71 19.75 -10.32
N GLY A 365 8.70 19.79 -11.65
CA GLY A 365 9.01 18.63 -12.50
C GLY A 365 10.42 18.06 -12.24
N LYS A 366 11.41 18.91 -12.03
CA LYS A 366 12.77 18.48 -11.62
C LYS A 366 12.76 17.81 -10.24
N ALA A 367 11.98 18.31 -9.29
CA ALA A 367 11.85 17.68 -7.98
C ALA A 367 11.19 16.28 -8.11
N ALA A 368 10.12 16.16 -8.91
CA ALA A 368 9.48 14.88 -9.21
C ALA A 368 10.47 13.88 -9.83
N LEU A 369 11.26 14.31 -10.82
CA LEU A 369 12.27 13.47 -11.48
C LEU A 369 13.31 12.93 -10.50
N ARG A 370 13.74 13.72 -9.53
CA ARG A 370 14.70 13.29 -8.51
C ARG A 370 14.17 12.10 -7.71
N TYR A 371 12.90 12.14 -7.30
CA TYR A 371 12.26 11.03 -6.59
C TYR A 371 11.99 9.84 -7.51
N ALA A 372 11.54 10.06 -8.73
CA ALA A 372 11.35 9.01 -9.74
C ALA A 372 12.63 8.19 -9.97
N LYS A 373 13.77 8.87 -10.15
CA LYS A 373 15.09 8.24 -10.31
C LYS A 373 15.53 7.48 -9.05
N ALA A 374 15.31 8.05 -7.86
CA ALA A 374 15.65 7.39 -6.60
C ALA A 374 14.87 6.09 -6.37
N MET A 375 13.66 6.00 -6.92
CA MET A 375 12.80 4.81 -6.84
C MET A 375 12.94 3.87 -8.03
N HIS A 376 13.79 4.18 -9.01
CA HIS A 376 13.87 3.45 -10.28
C HIS A 376 12.50 3.33 -11.00
N SER A 377 11.64 4.34 -10.87
CA SER A 377 10.32 4.36 -11.48
C SER A 377 10.38 4.93 -12.90
N ARG A 378 10.53 4.06 -13.89
CA ARG A 378 10.50 4.46 -15.29
C ARG A 378 9.17 5.13 -15.69
N MET A 379 8.08 4.70 -15.09
CA MET A 379 6.78 5.29 -15.33
C MET A 379 6.73 6.76 -14.91
N GLU A 380 7.26 7.10 -13.73
CA GLU A 380 7.29 8.49 -13.28
C GLU A 380 8.30 9.33 -14.07
N GLU A 381 9.41 8.75 -14.49
CA GLU A 381 10.34 9.42 -15.43
C GLU A 381 9.64 9.77 -16.75
N GLU A 382 8.80 8.86 -17.28
CA GLU A 382 8.02 9.13 -18.49
C GLU A 382 6.95 10.22 -18.27
N ASN A 383 6.31 10.24 -17.09
CA ASN A 383 5.36 11.31 -16.75
C ASN A 383 6.06 12.69 -16.71
N VAL A 384 7.28 12.76 -16.16
CA VAL A 384 8.08 14.00 -16.19
C VAL A 384 8.50 14.34 -17.62
N MET A 385 8.78 13.35 -18.46
CA MET A 385 9.07 13.56 -19.87
C MET A 385 7.88 14.19 -20.61
N LYS A 386 6.66 13.71 -20.36
CA LYS A 386 5.44 14.30 -20.94
C LYS A 386 5.24 15.74 -20.48
N LEU A 387 5.49 16.03 -19.20
CA LEU A 387 5.50 17.41 -18.69
C LEU A 387 6.54 18.27 -19.39
N TYR A 388 7.77 17.78 -19.54
CA TYR A 388 8.82 18.49 -20.26
C TYR A 388 8.40 18.86 -21.69
N MET A 389 7.77 17.94 -22.43
CA MET A 389 7.31 18.22 -23.79
C MET A 389 6.31 19.37 -23.82
N GLN A 390 5.36 19.41 -22.87
CA GLN A 390 4.40 20.50 -22.74
C GLN A 390 5.07 21.85 -22.41
N LEU A 391 6.05 21.84 -21.49
CA LEU A 391 6.80 23.04 -21.11
C LEU A 391 7.67 23.54 -22.26
N HIS A 392 8.29 22.63 -23.00
CA HIS A 392 9.14 22.94 -24.15
C HIS A 392 8.31 23.55 -25.30
N GLU A 393 7.09 23.08 -25.51
CA GLU A 393 6.15 23.66 -26.47
C GLU A 393 5.71 25.08 -26.04
N ALA A 394 5.48 25.27 -24.73
CA ALA A 394 5.06 26.56 -24.18
C ALA A 394 6.18 27.61 -24.19
N ASP A 395 7.42 27.24 -23.81
CA ASP A 395 8.58 28.13 -23.80
C ASP A 395 9.89 27.35 -23.93
N ARG A 396 10.31 27.08 -25.18
CA ARG A 396 11.54 26.31 -25.47
C ARG A 396 12.84 27.00 -25.07
N HIS A 397 12.83 28.33 -24.88
CA HIS A 397 14.02 29.10 -24.54
C HIS A 397 14.17 29.32 -23.03
N ASN A 398 13.24 28.85 -22.25
CA ASN A 398 13.28 28.97 -20.81
C ASN A 398 14.45 28.15 -20.23
N PRO A 399 15.37 28.76 -19.43
CA PRO A 399 16.53 28.04 -18.92
C PRO A 399 16.18 26.93 -17.95
N TYR A 400 15.07 27.02 -17.24
CA TYR A 400 14.60 25.96 -16.33
C TYR A 400 14.06 24.76 -17.08
N VAL A 401 13.37 24.98 -18.21
CA VAL A 401 12.91 23.92 -19.12
C VAL A 401 14.11 23.22 -19.75
N SER A 402 15.09 23.98 -20.23
CA SER A 402 16.33 23.43 -20.79
C SER A 402 17.07 22.58 -19.74
N ASN A 403 17.17 23.05 -18.49
CA ASN A 403 17.77 22.30 -17.39
C ASN A 403 17.03 20.99 -17.09
N LEU A 404 15.69 20.98 -17.13
CA LEU A 404 14.89 19.76 -16.98
C LEU A 404 15.19 18.77 -18.11
N GLY A 405 15.30 19.24 -19.37
CA GLY A 405 15.68 18.43 -20.51
C GLY A 405 17.05 17.77 -20.38
N VAL A 406 18.05 18.52 -19.88
CA VAL A 406 19.38 17.97 -19.56
C VAL A 406 19.27 16.86 -18.50
N GLN A 407 18.48 17.07 -17.45
CA GLN A 407 18.28 16.08 -16.38
C GLN A 407 17.56 14.81 -16.87
N LEU A 408 16.70 14.93 -17.87
CA LEU A 408 16.04 13.82 -18.56
C LEU A 408 16.96 13.12 -19.58
N GLY A 409 18.16 13.66 -19.84
CA GLY A 409 19.09 13.10 -20.82
C GLY A 409 18.71 13.38 -22.28
N ILE A 410 17.89 14.41 -22.56
CA ILE A 410 17.48 14.79 -23.91
C ILE A 410 18.59 15.56 -24.62
N PHE A 411 19.38 16.32 -23.87
CA PHE A 411 20.57 17.05 -24.36
C PHE A 411 21.81 16.49 -23.67
N ASN A 412 22.78 16.05 -24.48
CA ASN A 412 24.12 15.68 -24.05
C ASN A 412 24.97 16.92 -23.92
#